data_451834be01bdd65727cca029e220f975
#
_entry.id   451834be01bdd65727cca029e220f975
#
_cell.length_a   1.000
_cell.length_b   1.000
_cell.length_c   1.000
_cell.angle_alpha   90.00
_cell.angle_beta   90.00
_cell.angle_gamma   90.00
#
_symmetry.space_group_name_H-M   'P 1'
#
loop_
_entity.id
_entity.type
_entity.pdbx_description
1 polymer ?
#
loop_
_entity_poly.entity_id
_entity_poly.type
_entity_poly.pdbx_seq_one_letter_code
_entity_poly.pdbx_strand_id
1 'polypeptide(L)'
;MDTEKKQLELDKRYIRMASIWAENSYCQRRKVGALIVKDKMIISDGYNGTPSGFENVCEDENNLTKPYVLHAEANAITKIARSNNSSDGATMYVLSLIHISEPTRP
;
A
#
# COMPACT_ATOMS: atom_id res chain seq x y z
N MET A 1 10.62 7.64 -30.21
CA MET A 1 10.45 7.74 -28.78
C MET A 1 10.21 6.36 -28.20
N ASP A 2 10.99 6.03 -27.23
CA ASP A 2 10.97 4.71 -26.63
C ASP A 2 9.76 4.53 -25.73
N THR A 3 8.87 3.61 -26.10
CA THR A 3 7.67 3.31 -25.35
C THR A 3 8.02 2.69 -23.99
N GLU A 4 9.08 1.89 -23.96
CA GLU A 4 9.55 1.26 -22.72
C GLU A 4 10.05 2.30 -21.75
N LYS A 5 10.71 3.34 -22.23
CA LYS A 5 11.20 4.41 -21.37
C LYS A 5 10.04 5.18 -20.76
N LYS A 6 8.99 5.44 -21.54
CA LYS A 6 7.79 6.12 -21.03
C LYS A 6 7.10 5.27 -19.97
N GLN A 7 7.02 3.97 -20.20
CA GLN A 7 6.39 3.08 -19.23
C GLN A 7 7.19 3.04 -17.93
N LEU A 8 8.52 3.03 -18.02
CA LEU A 8 9.38 3.07 -16.85
C LEU A 8 9.18 4.34 -16.04
N GLU A 9 9.05 5.47 -16.71
CA GLU A 9 8.79 6.74 -16.03
C GLU A 9 7.44 6.74 -15.30
N LEU A 10 6.41 6.16 -15.92
CA LEU A 10 5.11 6.01 -15.30
C LEU A 10 5.19 5.08 -14.08
N ASP A 11 5.90 3.96 -14.23
CA ASP A 11 6.07 3.02 -13.12
C ASP A 11 6.70 3.70 -11.91
N LYS A 12 7.71 4.51 -12.14
CA LYS A 12 8.38 5.25 -11.07
C LYS A 12 7.42 6.22 -10.38
N ARG A 13 6.56 6.86 -11.14
CA ARG A 13 5.57 7.80 -10.58
C ARG A 13 4.53 7.07 -9.76
N TYR A 14 4.04 5.93 -10.25
CA TYR A 14 3.07 5.14 -9.49
C TYR A 14 3.67 4.59 -8.21
N ILE A 15 4.92 4.15 -8.24
CA ILE A 15 5.62 3.70 -7.03
C ILE A 15 5.75 4.84 -6.03
N ARG A 16 6.05 6.04 -6.52
CA ARG A 16 6.14 7.22 -5.65
C ARG A 16 4.80 7.56 -5.02
N MET A 17 3.72 7.42 -5.79
CA MET A 17 2.36 7.62 -5.26
C MET A 17 2.00 6.57 -4.23
N ALA A 18 2.39 5.32 -4.45
CA ALA A 18 2.18 4.26 -3.47
C ALA A 18 2.93 4.57 -2.17
N SER A 19 4.13 5.14 -2.27
CA SER A 19 4.90 5.57 -1.11
C SER A 19 4.17 6.64 -0.31
N ILE A 20 3.62 7.63 -1.00
CA ILE A 20 2.84 8.68 -0.35
C ILE A 20 1.60 8.08 0.30
N TRP A 21 0.95 7.14 -0.36
CA TRP A 21 -0.25 6.50 0.15
C TRP A 21 0.03 5.68 1.40
N ALA A 22 1.23 5.10 1.48
CA ALA A 22 1.65 4.35 2.66
C ALA A 22 1.67 5.21 3.92
N GLU A 23 1.84 6.53 3.77
CA GLU A 23 1.86 7.45 4.90
C GLU A 23 0.52 7.53 5.61
N ASN A 24 -0.56 7.07 4.98
CA ASN A 24 -1.87 7.00 5.62
C ASN A 24 -1.98 5.91 6.68
N SER A 25 -1.07 4.94 6.65
CA SER A 25 -1.11 3.82 7.58
C SER A 25 -0.76 4.27 8.99
N TYR A 26 -1.51 3.77 9.96
CA TYR A 26 -1.22 3.99 11.37
C TYR A 26 -0.25 2.94 11.93
N CYS A 27 0.09 1.94 11.14
CA CYS A 27 1.04 0.92 11.56
C CYS A 27 2.42 1.55 11.72
N GLN A 28 3.09 1.24 12.82
CA GLN A 28 4.38 1.85 13.12
C GLN A 28 5.55 1.02 12.62
N ARG A 29 5.39 -0.30 12.66
CA ARG A 29 6.47 -1.19 12.26
C ARG A 29 6.71 -1.17 10.76
N ARG A 30 5.63 -1.08 9.98
CA ARG A 30 5.70 -1.06 8.53
C ARG A 30 4.48 -0.35 7.97
N LYS A 31 4.73 0.59 7.09
CA LYS A 31 3.66 1.27 6.37
C LYS A 31 3.74 0.85 4.92
N VAL A 32 2.65 0.34 4.39
CA VAL A 32 2.59 -0.18 3.03
C VAL A 32 1.50 0.54 2.28
N GLY A 33 1.81 0.96 1.07
CA GLY A 33 0.83 1.54 0.16
C GLY A 33 0.74 0.69 -1.10
N ALA A 34 -0.46 0.59 -1.65
CA ALA A 34 -0.71 -0.15 -2.87
C ALA A 34 -1.61 0.66 -3.79
N LEU A 35 -1.30 0.63 -5.08
CA LEU A 35 -2.14 1.22 -6.12
C LEU A 35 -2.40 0.17 -7.17
N ILE A 36 -3.62 0.13 -7.68
CA ILE A 36 -3.96 -0.73 -8.81
C ILE A 36 -4.28 0.17 -9.98
N VAL A 37 -3.56 -0.04 -11.08
CA VAL A 37 -3.64 0.81 -12.29
C VAL A 37 -4.06 -0.03 -13.46
N LYS A 38 -5.02 0.47 -14.23
CA LYS A 38 -5.49 -0.17 -15.44
C LYS A 38 -5.72 0.90 -16.49
N ASP A 39 -5.19 0.67 -17.69
CA ASP A 39 -5.34 1.62 -18.81
C ASP A 39 -4.90 3.02 -18.41
N LYS A 40 -3.79 3.12 -17.68
CA LYS A 40 -3.19 4.38 -17.21
C LYS A 40 -4.09 5.12 -16.22
N MET A 41 -5.05 4.43 -15.62
CA MET A 41 -5.93 5.01 -14.60
C MET A 41 -5.77 4.27 -13.29
N ILE A 42 -5.67 5.01 -12.20
CA ILE A 42 -5.67 4.41 -10.88
C ILE A 42 -7.10 4.02 -10.56
N ILE A 43 -7.35 2.70 -10.46
CA ILE A 43 -8.70 2.19 -10.22
C ILE A 43 -8.92 1.77 -8.78
N SER A 44 -7.86 1.64 -8.00
CA SER A 44 -7.97 1.35 -6.58
C SER A 44 -6.67 1.69 -5.86
N ASP A 45 -6.78 1.79 -4.56
CA ASP A 45 -5.66 2.07 -3.68
C ASP A 45 -5.90 1.39 -2.34
N GLY A 46 -4.84 1.26 -1.57
CA GLY A 46 -4.94 0.68 -0.24
C GLY A 46 -3.70 0.97 0.58
N TYR A 47 -3.83 0.84 1.87
CA TYR A 47 -2.71 0.87 2.80
C TYR A 47 -3.03 -0.10 3.93
N ASN A 48 -2.00 -0.55 4.63
CA ASN A 48 -2.21 -1.52 5.68
C ASN A 48 -2.78 -0.84 6.93
N GLY A 49 -3.57 -1.59 7.68
CA GLY A 49 -4.17 -1.05 8.89
C GLY A 49 -5.16 -2.00 9.51
N THR A 50 -5.75 -1.55 10.60
CA THR A 50 -6.75 -2.33 11.31
C THR A 50 -8.10 -2.22 10.60
N PRO A 51 -8.97 -3.24 10.77
CA PRO A 51 -10.32 -3.17 10.22
C PRO A 51 -11.10 -1.99 10.78
N SER A 52 -12.11 -1.55 10.05
CA SER A 52 -13.00 -0.48 10.49
C SER A 52 -13.63 -0.84 11.82
N GLY A 53 -13.59 0.09 12.76
CA GLY A 53 -14.13 -0.12 14.10
C GLY A 53 -13.15 -0.66 15.12
N PHE A 54 -11.97 -1.06 14.68
CA PHE A 54 -10.90 -1.48 15.58
C PHE A 54 -10.03 -0.28 15.94
N GLU A 55 -9.25 -0.40 17.03
CA GLU A 55 -8.27 0.63 17.36
C GLU A 55 -7.27 0.78 16.22
N ASN A 56 -6.82 2.01 15.99
CA ASN A 56 -5.81 2.29 14.98
C ASN A 56 -4.39 1.97 15.49
N VAL A 57 -4.23 0.80 16.06
CA VAL A 57 -2.94 0.33 16.59
C VAL A 57 -2.68 -1.05 16.01
N CYS A 58 -1.70 -1.13 15.13
CA CYS A 58 -1.39 -2.36 14.40
C CYS A 58 -0.55 -3.34 15.20
N GLU A 59 0.27 -2.84 16.11
CA GLU A 59 1.22 -3.66 16.85
C GLU A 59 0.76 -3.90 18.28
N ASP A 60 1.11 -5.05 18.82
CA ASP A 60 0.85 -5.36 20.20
C ASP A 60 1.95 -4.78 21.10
N GLU A 61 1.88 -5.06 22.38
CA GLU A 61 2.85 -4.54 23.36
C GLU A 61 4.27 -5.01 23.11
N ASN A 62 4.45 -6.07 22.35
CA ASN A 62 5.76 -6.59 21.97
C ASN A 62 6.20 -6.10 20.60
N ASN A 63 5.51 -5.10 20.05
CA ASN A 63 5.77 -4.53 18.72
C ASN A 63 5.61 -5.55 17.59
N LEU A 64 4.77 -6.55 17.80
CA LEU A 64 4.41 -7.52 16.76
C LEU A 64 3.10 -7.12 16.14
N THR A 65 2.99 -7.28 14.82
CA THR A 65 1.76 -6.94 14.11
C THR A 65 0.62 -7.83 14.57
N LYS A 66 -0.49 -7.21 14.94
CA LYS A 66 -1.68 -7.94 15.38
C LYS A 66 -2.24 -8.77 14.24
N PRO A 67 -2.80 -9.97 14.53
CA PRO A 67 -3.22 -10.88 13.45
C PRO A 67 -4.38 -10.36 12.59
N TYR A 68 -5.16 -9.40 13.06
CA TYR A 68 -6.28 -8.86 12.30
C TYR A 68 -5.91 -7.65 11.44
N VAL A 69 -4.64 -7.26 11.41
CA VAL A 69 -4.19 -6.15 10.56
C VAL A 69 -4.28 -6.56 9.09
N LEU A 70 -4.92 -5.71 8.30
CA LEU A 70 -5.13 -5.97 6.88
C LEU A 70 -3.96 -5.45 6.06
N HIS A 71 -3.60 -6.20 5.04
CA HIS A 71 -2.54 -5.80 4.12
C HIS A 71 -3.05 -4.78 3.11
N ALA A 72 -2.15 -3.92 2.65
CA ALA A 72 -2.49 -2.87 1.68
C ALA A 72 -3.06 -3.45 0.39
N GLU A 73 -2.46 -4.53 -0.10
CA GLU A 73 -2.88 -5.19 -1.33
C GLU A 73 -4.31 -5.72 -1.20
N ALA A 74 -4.58 -6.37 -0.08
CA ALA A 74 -5.92 -6.91 0.19
C ALA A 74 -6.95 -5.80 0.26
N ASN A 75 -6.60 -4.68 0.87
CA ASN A 75 -7.51 -3.53 0.95
C ASN A 75 -7.80 -2.95 -0.44
N ALA A 76 -6.78 -2.85 -1.28
CA ALA A 76 -6.96 -2.35 -2.65
C ALA A 76 -7.84 -3.29 -3.46
N ILE A 77 -7.64 -4.59 -3.35
CA ILE A 77 -8.41 -5.60 -4.07
C ILE A 77 -9.87 -5.59 -3.59
N THR A 78 -10.07 -5.48 -2.29
CA THR A 78 -11.43 -5.45 -1.71
C THR A 78 -12.22 -4.24 -2.24
N LYS A 79 -11.57 -3.10 -2.40
CA LYS A 79 -12.23 -1.92 -2.97
C LYS A 79 -12.68 -2.16 -4.40
N ILE A 80 -11.87 -2.86 -5.20
CA ILE A 80 -12.26 -3.21 -6.56
C ILE A 80 -13.49 -4.11 -6.55
N ALA A 81 -13.53 -5.08 -5.64
CA ALA A 81 -14.66 -6.01 -5.55
C ALA A 81 -15.96 -5.29 -5.21
N ARG A 82 -15.90 -4.13 -4.58
CA ARG A 82 -17.07 -3.31 -4.25
C ARG A 82 -17.40 -2.28 -5.32
N SER A 83 -16.57 -2.18 -6.35
CA SER A 83 -16.76 -1.20 -7.43
C SER A 83 -17.24 -1.91 -8.69
N ASN A 84 -17.47 -1.12 -9.73
CA ASN A 84 -17.81 -1.66 -11.05
C ASN A 84 -16.57 -1.96 -11.88
N ASN A 85 -15.37 -1.78 -11.31
CA ASN A 85 -14.14 -2.03 -12.01
C ASN A 85 -13.73 -3.49 -11.92
N SER A 86 -12.94 -3.93 -12.89
CA SER A 86 -12.36 -5.26 -12.91
C SER A 86 -10.85 -5.11 -12.84
N SER A 87 -10.19 -6.03 -12.13
CA SER A 87 -8.74 -6.04 -12.04
C SER A 87 -8.06 -6.74 -13.23
N ASP A 88 -8.85 -7.26 -14.17
CA ASP A 88 -8.27 -7.93 -15.34
C ASP A 88 -7.35 -6.98 -16.12
N GLY A 89 -6.13 -7.41 -16.35
CA GLY A 89 -5.14 -6.61 -17.07
C GLY A 89 -4.58 -5.45 -16.28
N ALA A 90 -4.86 -5.37 -14.99
CA ALA A 90 -4.34 -4.31 -14.15
C ALA A 90 -2.95 -4.62 -13.62
N THR A 91 -2.22 -3.58 -13.24
CA THR A 91 -0.92 -3.68 -12.59
C THR A 91 -1.02 -3.16 -11.18
N MET A 92 -0.43 -3.88 -10.22
CA MET A 92 -0.40 -3.43 -8.85
C MET A 92 1.00 -2.91 -8.50
N TYR A 93 1.05 -1.71 -7.94
CA TYR A 93 2.29 -1.10 -7.45
C TYR A 93 2.24 -1.09 -5.93
N VAL A 94 3.23 -1.69 -5.31
CA VAL A 94 3.27 -1.82 -3.85
C VAL A 94 4.61 -1.31 -3.35
N LEU A 95 4.57 -0.46 -2.34
CA LEU A 95 5.78 0.02 -1.68
C LEU A 95 5.62 -0.05 -0.18
N SER A 96 6.64 -0.54 0.47
CA SER A 96 6.69 -0.67 1.93
C SER A 96 7.70 0.33 2.49
N LEU A 97 7.23 1.15 3.42
CA LEU A 97 8.09 2.03 4.20
C LEU A 97 8.32 1.35 5.54
N ILE A 98 9.55 0.90 5.76
CA ILE A 98 9.91 0.25 6.99
C ILE A 98 10.44 1.33 7.94
N HIS A 99 9.84 1.41 9.12
CA HIS A 99 10.37 2.29 10.13
C HIS A 99 11.64 1.65 10.70
N ILE A 100 12.76 2.21 10.31
CA ILE A 100 14.04 1.80 10.87
C ILE A 100 14.27 2.73 12.04
N SER A 101 13.98 2.23 13.23
CA SER A 101 14.32 2.99 14.42
C SER A 101 15.82 3.11 14.46
N GLU A 102 16.30 4.25 14.90
CA GLU A 102 17.73 4.40 15.07
C GLU A 102 18.26 3.29 15.98
N PRO A 103 19.46 2.76 15.66
CA PRO A 103 20.02 1.75 16.52
C PRO A 103 20.04 2.27 17.96
N THR A 104 19.54 1.45 18.85
CA THR A 104 19.55 1.81 20.26
C THR A 104 20.97 1.98 20.70
N ARG A 105 21.27 3.09 21.31
CA ARG A 105 22.62 3.29 21.82
C ARG A 105 22.81 2.42 23.05
N PRO A 106 23.93 1.70 23.11
CA PRO A 106 24.22 0.94 24.31
C PRO A 106 24.39 1.86 25.49
#